data_25452660ec3d02962d2fc63a0d98011b
#
_entry.id   25452660ec3d02962d2fc63a0d98011b
#
_cell.length_a   1.000
_cell.length_b   1.000
_cell.length_c   1.000
_cell.angle_alpha   90.00
_cell.angle_beta   90.00
_cell.angle_gamma   90.00
#
_symmetry.space_group_name_H-M   'P 1'
#
loop_
_entity.id
_entity.type
_entity.pdbx_description
1 polymer ?
#
loop_
_entity_poly.entity_id
_entity_poly.type
_entity_poly.pdbx_seq_one_letter_code
_entity_poly.pdbx_strand_id
1 'polypeptide(L)'
;MTMRIFKKRRLYNFLTELEGSSSHFITLYIRPSSLPDYIHSLSVNSKPGRYLDEVREAVNTKAVISKAEEYKTGAAIFWEENESKYIILPPFPITENKFLIDRLDTSLLYKILERKYIVGIVLVTWGSYAIGIFDGNNLVESKIGTGYIQKRHKKGGRSQKRFARRTEEQKKDFLRRV
;
A
#
# COMPACT_ATOMS: atom_id res chain seq x y z
N MET A 1 5.93 -16.55 9.64
CA MET A 1 5.38 -15.93 8.43
C MET A 1 6.50 -15.24 7.65
N THR A 2 6.69 -15.56 6.38
CA THR A 2 7.76 -14.97 5.55
C THR A 2 7.16 -13.90 4.63
N MET A 3 7.66 -12.66 4.71
CA MET A 3 7.24 -11.58 3.84
C MET A 3 8.07 -11.57 2.56
N ARG A 4 7.40 -11.43 1.39
CA ARG A 4 8.03 -11.36 0.07
C ARG A 4 7.45 -10.20 -0.73
N ILE A 5 8.29 -9.50 -1.49
CA ILE A 5 7.85 -8.46 -2.43
C ILE A 5 7.84 -9.07 -3.83
N PHE A 6 6.70 -8.98 -4.50
CA PHE A 6 6.52 -9.47 -5.87
C PHE A 6 6.48 -8.32 -6.86
N LYS A 7 7.18 -8.49 -7.99
CA LYS A 7 6.91 -7.71 -9.20
C LYS A 7 5.57 -8.17 -9.80
N LYS A 8 4.89 -7.30 -10.55
CA LYS A 8 3.60 -7.58 -11.20
C LYS A 8 3.54 -8.96 -11.88
N ARG A 9 4.50 -9.25 -12.79
CA ARG A 9 4.57 -10.54 -13.51
C ARG A 9 4.65 -11.76 -12.59
N ARG A 10 5.43 -11.62 -11.50
CA ARG A 10 5.58 -12.73 -10.55
C ARG A 10 4.31 -12.97 -9.74
N LEU A 11 3.59 -11.90 -9.41
CA LEU A 11 2.29 -12.03 -8.74
C LEU A 11 1.25 -12.67 -9.67
N TYR A 12 1.26 -12.33 -10.96
CA TYR A 12 0.42 -13.00 -11.96
C TYR A 12 0.65 -14.50 -12.00
N ASN A 13 1.90 -14.93 -12.16
CA ASN A 13 2.25 -16.35 -12.21
C ASN A 13 1.80 -17.06 -10.91
N PHE A 14 2.04 -16.44 -9.77
CA PHE A 14 1.61 -16.97 -8.48
C PHE A 14 0.08 -17.16 -8.40
N LEU A 15 -0.71 -16.19 -8.87
CA LEU A 15 -2.17 -16.30 -8.88
C LEU A 15 -2.64 -17.43 -9.83
N THR A 16 -2.01 -17.57 -10.99
CA THR A 16 -2.29 -18.65 -11.95
C THR A 16 -1.95 -20.03 -11.35
N GLU A 17 -0.83 -20.15 -10.64
CA GLU A 17 -0.47 -21.39 -9.92
C GLU A 17 -1.49 -21.71 -8.84
N LEU A 18 -1.94 -20.70 -8.09
CA LEU A 18 -2.93 -20.85 -7.04
C LEU A 18 -4.29 -21.33 -7.60
N GLU A 19 -4.72 -20.80 -8.76
CA GLU A 19 -5.95 -21.21 -9.45
C GLU A 19 -5.89 -22.66 -9.99
N GLY A 20 -4.70 -23.16 -10.27
CA GLY A 20 -4.47 -24.54 -10.65
C GLY A 20 -4.55 -25.54 -9.48
N SER A 21 -4.59 -25.05 -8.24
CA SER A 21 -4.77 -25.92 -7.06
C SER A 21 -6.23 -26.31 -6.91
N SER A 22 -6.49 -27.58 -6.59
CA SER A 22 -7.84 -28.14 -6.42
C SER A 22 -8.41 -27.95 -5.01
N SER A 23 -7.86 -27.06 -4.23
CA SER A 23 -8.08 -26.96 -2.80
C SER A 23 -9.24 -26.01 -2.41
N HIS A 24 -9.77 -26.21 -1.22
CA HIS A 24 -10.84 -25.40 -0.65
C HIS A 24 -10.27 -24.17 0.06
N PHE A 25 -10.45 -22.99 -0.54
CA PHE A 25 -9.98 -21.74 0.02
C PHE A 25 -11.10 -20.95 0.70
N ILE A 26 -10.75 -20.29 1.80
CA ILE A 26 -11.45 -19.07 2.20
C ILE A 26 -10.80 -17.91 1.44
N THR A 27 -11.62 -17.15 0.73
CA THR A 27 -11.21 -15.91 0.07
C THR A 27 -11.78 -14.71 0.82
N LEU A 28 -10.89 -13.81 1.23
CA LEU A 28 -11.25 -12.53 1.85
C LEU A 28 -10.61 -11.38 1.09
N TYR A 29 -11.42 -10.38 0.76
CA TYR A 29 -10.94 -9.07 0.34
C TYR A 29 -11.39 -8.03 1.35
N ILE A 30 -10.47 -7.21 1.81
CA ILE A 30 -10.71 -6.24 2.88
C ILE A 30 -10.21 -4.88 2.45
N ARG A 31 -11.11 -3.89 2.47
CA ARG A 31 -10.76 -2.49 2.16
C ARG A 31 -9.80 -1.90 3.19
N PRO A 32 -9.03 -0.87 2.83
CA PRO A 32 -8.01 -0.25 3.69
C PRO A 32 -8.53 0.15 5.07
N SER A 33 -9.72 0.75 5.13
CA SER A 33 -10.32 1.30 6.35
C SER A 33 -11.04 0.26 7.23
N SER A 34 -11.09 -1.00 6.80
CA SER A 34 -11.94 -2.02 7.44
C SER A 34 -11.14 -3.18 8.02
N LEU A 35 -9.81 -3.15 7.96
CA LEU A 35 -9.03 -4.38 8.12
C LEU A 35 -9.26 -5.09 9.46
N PRO A 36 -9.13 -4.48 10.65
CA PRO A 36 -9.38 -5.20 11.90
C PRO A 36 -10.87 -5.48 12.12
N ASP A 37 -11.72 -4.45 11.91
CA ASP A 37 -13.12 -4.49 12.27
C ASP A 37 -13.93 -5.47 11.42
N TYR A 38 -13.63 -5.52 10.11
CA TYR A 38 -14.32 -6.42 9.20
C TYR A 38 -14.07 -7.89 9.53
N ILE A 39 -12.82 -8.26 9.84
CA ILE A 39 -12.49 -9.65 10.22
C ILE A 39 -13.20 -10.03 11.52
N HIS A 40 -13.24 -9.12 12.49
CA HIS A 40 -13.96 -9.37 13.74
C HIS A 40 -15.47 -9.47 13.56
N SER A 41 -16.05 -8.77 12.60
CA SER A 41 -17.49 -8.82 12.30
C SER A 41 -17.94 -10.10 11.58
N LEU A 42 -17.01 -10.83 10.96
CA LEU A 42 -17.33 -12.08 10.27
C LEU A 42 -17.71 -13.14 11.30
N SER A 43 -18.98 -13.51 11.34
CA SER A 43 -19.49 -14.65 12.08
C SER A 43 -19.85 -15.76 11.12
N VAL A 44 -19.50 -17.00 11.47
CA VAL A 44 -19.85 -18.18 10.68
C VAL A 44 -20.60 -19.15 11.56
N ASN A 45 -21.85 -19.42 11.18
CA ASN A 45 -22.74 -20.35 11.88
C ASN A 45 -22.44 -21.82 11.56
N SER A 46 -21.34 -22.14 10.87
CA SER A 46 -20.97 -23.47 10.44
C SER A 46 -19.44 -23.70 10.51
N LYS A 47 -19.03 -24.96 10.43
CA LYS A 47 -17.65 -25.49 10.59
C LYS A 47 -16.39 -24.64 10.21
N PRO A 48 -16.45 -23.57 9.42
CA PRO A 48 -15.29 -22.72 9.16
C PRO A 48 -14.88 -21.77 10.31
N GLY A 49 -15.56 -21.78 11.46
CA GLY A 49 -15.22 -20.88 12.58
C GLY A 49 -13.75 -20.95 12.99
N ARG A 50 -13.18 -22.15 13.01
CA ARG A 50 -11.78 -22.38 13.37
C ARG A 50 -10.81 -21.71 12.41
N TYR A 51 -11.08 -21.74 11.11
CA TYR A 51 -10.24 -21.07 10.09
C TYR A 51 -10.26 -19.55 10.22
N LEU A 52 -11.45 -19.00 10.55
CA LEU A 52 -11.55 -17.55 10.76
C LEU A 52 -10.74 -17.10 11.97
N ASP A 53 -10.64 -17.90 13.00
CA ASP A 53 -9.81 -17.58 14.17
C ASP A 53 -8.32 -17.59 13.80
N GLU A 54 -7.86 -18.54 13.00
CA GLU A 54 -6.50 -18.55 12.47
C GLU A 54 -6.22 -17.32 11.58
N VAL A 55 -7.18 -16.93 10.72
CA VAL A 55 -7.07 -15.71 9.89
C VAL A 55 -7.01 -14.47 10.77
N ARG A 56 -7.84 -14.39 11.81
CA ARG A 56 -7.84 -13.27 12.78
C ARG A 56 -6.48 -13.14 13.46
N GLU A 57 -5.94 -14.24 13.95
CA GLU A 57 -4.62 -14.27 14.59
C GLU A 57 -3.52 -13.83 13.62
N ALA A 58 -3.51 -14.34 12.38
CA ALA A 58 -2.50 -14.01 11.39
C ALA A 58 -2.54 -12.53 10.98
N VAL A 59 -3.74 -11.96 10.79
CA VAL A 59 -3.92 -10.55 10.42
C VAL A 59 -3.57 -9.63 11.58
N ASN A 60 -3.86 -10.02 12.82
CA ASN A 60 -3.54 -9.25 14.01
C ASN A 60 -2.05 -9.30 14.39
N THR A 61 -1.20 -9.98 13.62
CA THR A 61 0.23 -9.91 13.87
C THR A 61 0.77 -8.49 13.63
N LYS A 62 1.67 -8.05 14.51
CA LYS A 62 2.30 -6.71 14.40
C LYS A 62 2.90 -6.46 13.02
N ALA A 63 3.45 -7.48 12.38
CA ALA A 63 4.05 -7.38 11.04
C ALA A 63 3.01 -7.06 9.96
N VAL A 64 1.82 -7.69 9.98
CA VAL A 64 0.74 -7.44 9.01
C VAL A 64 0.11 -6.09 9.26
N ILE A 65 -0.22 -5.75 10.50
CA ILE A 65 -0.82 -4.46 10.87
C ILE A 65 0.08 -3.31 10.43
N SER A 66 1.36 -3.34 10.80
CA SER A 66 2.31 -2.28 10.43
C SER A 66 2.42 -2.08 8.92
N LYS A 67 2.42 -3.16 8.14
CA LYS A 67 2.47 -3.05 6.68
C LYS A 67 1.13 -2.62 6.07
N ALA A 68 0.02 -3.06 6.61
CA ALA A 68 -1.31 -2.61 6.18
C ALA A 68 -1.50 -1.10 6.41
N GLU A 69 -1.00 -0.59 7.55
CA GLU A 69 -1.00 0.85 7.87
C GLU A 69 -0.05 1.65 6.96
N GLU A 70 1.10 1.09 6.59
CA GLU A 70 2.06 1.71 5.68
C GLU A 70 1.47 1.83 4.26
N TYR A 71 0.95 0.74 3.71
CA TYR A 71 0.47 0.70 2.33
C TYR A 71 -0.94 1.29 2.15
N LYS A 72 -1.82 1.16 3.13
CA LYS A 72 -3.21 1.64 3.10
C LYS A 72 -4.01 1.18 1.87
N THR A 73 -3.73 -0.03 1.40
CA THR A 73 -4.36 -0.61 0.21
C THR A 73 -5.34 -1.74 0.52
N GLY A 74 -5.48 -2.11 1.79
CA GLY A 74 -6.26 -3.26 2.21
C GLY A 74 -5.51 -4.58 2.06
N ALA A 75 -6.21 -5.71 2.17
CA ALA A 75 -5.61 -7.03 2.07
C ALA A 75 -6.50 -8.01 1.29
N ALA A 76 -5.88 -8.85 0.45
CA ALA A 76 -6.48 -10.05 -0.08
C ALA A 76 -5.91 -11.27 0.68
N ILE A 77 -6.77 -12.14 1.15
CA ILE A 77 -6.40 -13.29 1.96
C ILE A 77 -6.95 -14.53 1.28
N PHE A 78 -6.06 -15.48 1.01
CA PHE A 78 -6.38 -16.81 0.53
C PHE A 78 -5.88 -17.79 1.58
N TRP A 79 -6.80 -18.51 2.19
CA TRP A 79 -6.54 -19.35 3.35
C TRP A 79 -7.10 -20.74 3.15
N GLU A 80 -6.23 -21.71 3.23
CA GLU A 80 -6.54 -23.13 3.12
C GLU A 80 -6.23 -23.84 4.44
N GLU A 81 -7.09 -24.77 4.84
CA GLU A 81 -6.86 -25.54 6.06
C GLU A 81 -5.61 -26.43 5.91
N ASN A 82 -4.76 -26.39 6.91
CA ASN A 82 -3.57 -27.25 7.02
C ASN A 82 -2.50 -27.11 5.91
N GLU A 83 -2.71 -26.23 4.91
CA GLU A 83 -1.79 -26.07 3.79
C GLU A 83 -1.34 -24.63 3.57
N SER A 84 -1.90 -24.01 2.55
CA SER A 84 -1.37 -22.74 2.02
C SER A 84 -2.12 -21.53 2.60
N LYS A 85 -1.38 -20.56 3.10
CA LYS A 85 -1.91 -19.38 3.76
C LYS A 85 -1.24 -18.14 3.24
N TYR A 86 -2.01 -17.27 2.55
CA TYR A 86 -1.48 -16.09 1.89
C TYR A 86 -2.22 -14.83 2.32
N ILE A 87 -1.47 -13.79 2.68
CA ILE A 87 -1.96 -12.42 2.87
C ILE A 87 -1.23 -11.55 1.87
N ILE A 88 -1.97 -10.93 0.95
CA ILE A 88 -1.44 -10.11 -0.13
C ILE A 88 -1.89 -8.66 0.10
N LEU A 89 -0.93 -7.75 0.21
CA LEU A 89 -1.16 -6.32 0.21
C LEU A 89 -0.95 -5.82 -1.21
N PRO A 90 -2.02 -5.47 -1.96
CA PRO A 90 -1.90 -5.09 -3.36
C PRO A 90 -1.32 -3.68 -3.49
N PRO A 91 -0.80 -3.30 -4.68
CA PRO A 91 -0.19 -1.98 -4.91
C PRO A 91 -1.23 -0.84 -4.97
N PHE A 92 -2.50 -1.15 -5.17
CA PHE A 92 -3.61 -0.20 -5.22
C PHE A 92 -4.79 -0.68 -4.36
N PRO A 93 -5.64 0.24 -3.89
CA PRO A 93 -6.67 -0.09 -2.92
C PRO A 93 -7.70 -1.12 -3.40
N ILE A 94 -8.01 -2.05 -2.52
CA ILE A 94 -9.18 -2.93 -2.64
C ILE A 94 -10.44 -2.07 -2.46
N THR A 95 -11.37 -2.19 -3.39
CA THR A 95 -12.55 -1.33 -3.48
C THR A 95 -13.77 -1.87 -2.75
N GLU A 96 -13.82 -3.17 -2.47
CA GLU A 96 -14.94 -3.83 -1.82
C GLU A 96 -14.48 -4.87 -0.80
N ASN A 97 -15.29 -5.07 0.25
CA ASN A 97 -15.13 -6.20 1.15
C ASN A 97 -15.84 -7.41 0.53
N LYS A 98 -15.17 -8.58 0.54
CA LYS A 98 -15.72 -9.82 0.02
C LYS A 98 -15.30 -10.99 0.90
N PHE A 99 -16.24 -11.88 1.20
CA PHE A 99 -15.97 -13.11 1.93
C PHE A 99 -16.60 -14.30 1.22
N LEU A 100 -15.78 -15.28 0.88
CA LEU A 100 -16.21 -16.52 0.24
C LEU A 100 -15.62 -17.71 0.99
N ILE A 101 -16.41 -18.75 1.15
CA ILE A 101 -16.03 -20.02 1.78
C ILE A 101 -15.98 -21.08 0.68
N ASP A 102 -15.02 -22.01 0.78
CA ASP A 102 -14.79 -23.11 -0.16
C ASP A 102 -14.62 -22.65 -1.62
N ARG A 103 -14.14 -21.43 -1.82
CA ARG A 103 -13.95 -20.86 -3.15
C ARG A 103 -12.76 -19.93 -3.20
N LEU A 104 -11.82 -20.26 -4.08
CA LEU A 104 -10.80 -19.33 -4.50
C LEU A 104 -11.36 -18.31 -5.50
N ASP A 105 -11.16 -17.03 -5.25
CA ASP A 105 -11.51 -15.95 -6.17
C ASP A 105 -10.38 -14.92 -6.24
N THR A 106 -9.60 -14.98 -7.28
CA THR A 106 -8.46 -14.08 -7.55
C THR A 106 -8.85 -12.89 -8.44
N SER A 107 -10.09 -12.86 -8.92
CA SER A 107 -10.57 -11.92 -9.95
C SER A 107 -10.37 -10.45 -9.59
N LEU A 108 -10.53 -10.08 -8.32
CA LEU A 108 -10.35 -8.70 -7.87
C LEU A 108 -8.88 -8.28 -7.90
N LEU A 109 -7.95 -9.20 -7.58
CA LEU A 109 -6.51 -8.91 -7.73
C LEU A 109 -6.12 -8.74 -9.19
N TYR A 110 -6.61 -9.58 -10.10
CA TYR A 110 -6.38 -9.38 -11.53
C TYR A 110 -6.90 -8.03 -12.01
N LYS A 111 -8.13 -7.64 -11.64
CA LYS A 111 -8.68 -6.32 -11.96
C LYS A 111 -7.78 -5.18 -11.45
N ILE A 112 -7.25 -5.29 -10.24
CA ILE A 112 -6.31 -4.31 -9.67
C ILE A 112 -5.01 -4.27 -10.48
N LEU A 113 -4.46 -5.42 -10.87
CA LEU A 113 -3.21 -5.52 -11.61
C LEU A 113 -3.32 -5.07 -13.07
N GLU A 114 -4.48 -5.28 -13.70
CA GLU A 114 -4.73 -4.95 -15.12
C GLU A 114 -5.18 -3.50 -15.32
N ARG A 115 -5.75 -2.90 -14.29
CA ARG A 115 -6.21 -1.52 -14.38
C ARG A 115 -5.04 -0.59 -14.68
N LYS A 116 -5.25 0.29 -15.64
CA LYS A 116 -4.34 1.42 -15.90
C LYS A 116 -4.57 2.48 -14.82
N TYR A 117 -3.52 2.83 -14.13
CA TYR A 117 -3.54 3.89 -13.12
C TYR A 117 -2.74 5.08 -13.63
N ILE A 118 -3.31 6.27 -13.45
CA ILE A 118 -2.56 7.51 -13.59
C ILE A 118 -1.93 7.79 -12.22
N VAL A 119 -0.61 7.89 -12.19
CA VAL A 119 0.17 8.07 -10.95
C VAL A 119 0.91 9.40 -11.02
N GLY A 120 0.61 10.29 -10.08
CA GLY A 120 1.40 11.50 -9.84
C GLY A 120 2.53 11.23 -8.86
N ILE A 121 3.74 11.60 -9.23
CA ILE A 121 4.93 11.51 -8.36
C ILE A 121 5.44 12.92 -8.12
N VAL A 122 5.63 13.27 -6.85
CA VAL A 122 6.23 14.55 -6.44
C VAL A 122 7.49 14.25 -5.63
N LEU A 123 8.62 14.67 -6.13
CA LEU A 123 9.91 14.58 -5.47
C LEU A 123 10.35 15.98 -5.07
N VAL A 124 10.57 16.21 -3.79
CA VAL A 124 10.97 17.52 -3.27
C VAL A 124 12.22 17.37 -2.41
N THR A 125 13.21 18.20 -2.71
CA THR A 125 14.39 18.42 -1.86
C THR A 125 14.51 19.91 -1.55
N TRP A 126 15.35 20.29 -0.61
CA TRP A 126 15.58 21.72 -0.37
C TRP A 126 16.32 22.36 -1.56
N GLY A 127 15.58 23.15 -2.31
CA GLY A 127 16.09 23.88 -3.47
C GLY A 127 15.80 23.26 -4.83
N SER A 128 15.17 22.09 -4.91
CA SER A 128 14.72 21.50 -6.17
C SER A 128 13.50 20.62 -6.01
N TYR A 129 12.71 20.50 -7.06
CA TYR A 129 11.59 19.56 -7.14
C TYR A 129 11.44 18.99 -8.54
N ALA A 130 10.86 17.81 -8.60
CA ALA A 130 10.39 17.20 -9.84
C ALA A 130 8.98 16.65 -9.62
N ILE A 131 8.10 16.89 -10.58
CA ILE A 131 6.75 16.36 -10.62
C ILE A 131 6.62 15.55 -11.90
N GLY A 132 6.05 14.35 -11.83
CA GLY A 132 5.81 13.52 -12.99
C GLY A 132 4.42 12.90 -12.93
N ILE A 133 3.75 12.83 -14.08
CA ILE A 133 2.49 12.12 -14.28
C ILE A 133 2.77 10.92 -15.16
N PHE A 134 2.41 9.74 -14.68
CA PHE A 134 2.60 8.47 -15.37
C PHE A 134 1.25 7.86 -15.72
N ASP A 135 1.10 7.38 -16.96
CA ASP A 135 0.06 6.43 -17.38
C ASP A 135 0.69 5.04 -17.49
N GLY A 136 0.45 4.22 -16.49
CA GLY A 136 1.15 2.95 -16.32
C GLY A 136 2.65 3.17 -16.16
N ASN A 137 3.46 2.73 -17.13
CA ASN A 137 4.93 2.89 -17.12
C ASN A 137 5.40 4.10 -17.94
N ASN A 138 4.50 4.82 -18.61
CA ASN A 138 4.85 5.91 -19.49
C ASN A 138 4.78 7.25 -18.76
N LEU A 139 5.88 8.00 -18.75
CA LEU A 139 5.87 9.38 -18.30
C LEU A 139 5.13 10.24 -19.34
N VAL A 140 3.97 10.77 -18.95
CA VAL A 140 3.09 11.57 -19.82
C VAL A 140 3.49 13.06 -19.75
N GLU A 141 3.73 13.53 -18.53
CA GLU A 141 4.09 14.92 -18.30
C GLU A 141 5.07 15.01 -17.13
N SER A 142 5.97 15.99 -17.20
CA SER A 142 6.89 16.28 -16.11
C SER A 142 7.23 17.73 -15.98
N LYS A 143 7.50 18.16 -14.76
CA LYS A 143 7.95 19.52 -14.44
C LYS A 143 9.10 19.42 -13.43
N ILE A 144 10.20 20.13 -13.73
CA ILE A 144 11.34 20.26 -12.83
C ILE A 144 11.49 21.74 -12.50
N GLY A 145 11.78 22.03 -11.25
CA GLY A 145 12.01 23.40 -10.81
C GLY A 145 13.07 23.47 -9.73
N THR A 146 13.69 24.63 -9.64
CA THR A 146 14.68 24.96 -8.62
C THR A 146 14.30 26.21 -7.85
N GLY A 147 14.79 26.32 -6.63
CA GLY A 147 14.63 27.49 -5.78
C GLY A 147 15.83 27.67 -4.87
N TYR A 148 16.26 28.91 -4.71
CA TYR A 148 17.34 29.21 -3.79
C TYR A 148 16.85 29.15 -2.35
N ILE A 149 17.49 28.28 -1.55
CA ILE A 149 17.29 28.21 -0.10
C ILE A 149 18.68 28.36 0.56
N GLN A 150 18.81 29.43 1.34
CA GLN A 150 20.06 29.74 2.01
C GLN A 150 20.44 28.63 3.01
N LYS A 151 21.66 28.11 2.91
CA LYS A 151 22.21 27.13 3.86
C LYS A 151 22.29 27.74 5.27
N ARG A 152 22.02 26.94 6.28
CA ARG A 152 22.11 27.37 7.69
C ARG A 152 23.56 27.73 8.05
N HIS A 153 23.81 28.98 8.44
CA HIS A 153 25.12 29.40 8.96
C HIS A 153 25.33 28.88 10.38
N LYS A 154 26.47 28.23 10.62
CA LYS A 154 26.83 27.66 11.93
C LYS A 154 27.34 28.70 12.95
N LYS A 155 27.67 29.93 12.54
CA LYS A 155 28.18 30.98 13.45
C LYS A 155 27.04 31.58 14.25
N GLY A 156 27.10 31.50 15.58
CA GLY A 156 26.15 32.07 16.53
C GLY A 156 26.22 33.60 16.57
N GLY A 157 25.15 34.26 17.02
CA GLY A 157 25.09 35.70 17.23
C GLY A 157 23.67 36.26 17.07
N ARG A 158 23.50 37.56 17.38
CA ARG A 158 22.21 38.28 17.25
C ARG A 158 21.53 38.15 15.88
N SER A 159 22.31 37.98 14.84
CA SER A 159 21.83 37.79 13.47
C SER A 159 21.24 36.42 13.20
N GLN A 160 21.48 35.39 14.02
CA GLN A 160 21.05 34.02 13.77
C GLN A 160 19.51 33.88 13.68
N LYS A 161 18.77 34.57 14.56
CA LYS A 161 17.30 34.57 14.52
C LYS A 161 16.73 35.14 13.22
N ARG A 162 17.35 36.22 12.71
CA ARG A 162 16.95 36.87 11.44
C ARG A 162 17.22 35.96 10.25
N PHE A 163 18.38 35.31 10.21
CA PHE A 163 18.72 34.35 9.15
C PHE A 163 17.81 33.11 9.18
N ALA A 164 17.52 32.56 10.37
CA ALA A 164 16.59 31.45 10.53
C ALA A 164 15.20 31.78 9.98
N ARG A 165 14.64 32.98 10.33
CA ARG A 165 13.34 33.42 9.82
C ARG A 165 13.34 33.54 8.30
N ARG A 166 14.39 34.15 7.71
CA ARG A 166 14.51 34.30 6.26
C ARG A 166 14.58 32.94 5.55
N THR A 167 15.32 31.98 6.11
CA THR A 167 15.39 30.61 5.56
C THR A 167 14.01 29.94 5.60
N GLU A 168 13.24 30.10 6.67
CA GLU A 168 11.88 29.53 6.77
C GLU A 168 10.89 30.20 5.79
N GLU A 169 11.00 31.52 5.57
CA GLU A 169 10.24 32.21 4.53
C GLU A 169 10.58 31.68 3.13
N GLN A 170 11.87 31.52 2.83
CA GLN A 170 12.32 30.93 1.54
C GLN A 170 11.81 29.51 1.33
N LYS A 171 11.77 28.69 2.38
CA LYS A 171 11.19 27.33 2.32
C LYS A 171 9.70 27.36 2.00
N LYS A 172 8.93 28.22 2.68
CA LYS A 172 7.50 28.38 2.44
C LYS A 172 7.22 28.83 1.01
N ASP A 173 7.97 29.80 0.51
CA ASP A 173 7.82 30.32 -0.86
C ASP A 173 8.24 29.28 -1.91
N PHE A 174 9.23 28.45 -1.59
CA PHE A 174 9.60 27.32 -2.44
C PHE A 174 8.47 26.28 -2.52
N LEU A 175 7.89 25.88 -1.38
CA LEU A 175 6.78 24.91 -1.33
C LEU A 175 5.51 25.43 -2.02
N ARG A 176 5.27 26.74 -2.04
CA ARG A 176 4.12 27.32 -2.77
C ARG A 176 4.28 27.26 -4.30
N ARG A 177 5.51 27.11 -4.78
CA ARG A 177 5.82 26.99 -6.23
C ARG A 177 5.82 25.57 -6.76
N VAL A 178 5.92 24.58 -5.85
CA VAL A 178 5.81 23.15 -6.14
C VAL A 178 4.37 22.75 -6.36
#